data_a077ddb2f46d383c41258dc1a9ee69bb
#
_entry.id   a077ddb2f46d383c41258dc1a9ee69bb
#
_cell.length_a   1.000
_cell.length_b   1.000
_cell.length_c   1.000
_cell.angle_alpha   90.00
_cell.angle_beta   90.00
_cell.angle_gamma   90.00
#
_symmetry.space_group_name_H-M   'P 1'
#
loop_
_entity.id
_entity.type
_entity.pdbx_description
1 polymer ?
#
loop_
_entity_poly.entity_id
_entity_poly.type
_entity_poly.pdbx_seq_one_letter_code
_entity_poly.pdbx_strand_id
1 'polypeptide(L)'
;MKKVLVLGAGRIAKPCISYLIDKSYEVYVADISKENIERCIDGNKNGHALVGDVLPNLARSIDDISPDIVICLLPQQCMAQAARICVEKGVDYVNPSYIKDEMRALAGSAKEKGVTLLCELGLDPGIDHMSASKTIEEIHEKKGKVLSFKSWCGALPALAANNNPLG
;
A
#
# COMPACT_ATOMS: atom_id res chain seq x y z
N MET A 1 3.16 21.10 5.72
CA MET A 1 3.45 19.71 6.10
C MET A 1 2.81 18.81 5.04
N LYS A 2 3.47 17.73 4.59
CA LYS A 2 2.87 16.85 3.60
C LYS A 2 1.77 16.01 4.24
N LYS A 3 0.69 15.79 3.50
CA LYS A 3 -0.49 15.03 3.93
C LYS A 3 -0.52 13.66 3.26
N VAL A 4 -0.71 12.62 4.03
CA VAL A 4 -0.83 11.24 3.55
C VAL A 4 -2.20 10.69 3.94
N LEU A 5 -2.94 10.17 2.96
CA LEU A 5 -4.19 9.47 3.21
C LEU A 5 -3.94 7.95 3.12
N VAL A 6 -4.13 7.25 4.24
CA VAL A 6 -3.98 5.79 4.33
C VAL A 6 -5.36 5.14 4.34
N LEU A 7 -5.61 4.26 3.38
CA LEU A 7 -6.85 3.50 3.25
C LEU A 7 -6.67 2.10 3.85
N GLY A 8 -7.35 1.84 4.95
CA GLY A 8 -7.29 0.59 5.71
C GLY A 8 -6.36 0.69 6.93
N ALA A 9 -6.91 0.34 8.09
CA ALA A 9 -6.21 0.26 9.39
C ALA A 9 -6.09 -1.19 9.89
N GLY A 10 -5.92 -2.14 8.97
CA GLY A 10 -5.79 -3.56 9.25
C GLY A 10 -4.56 -3.93 10.06
N ARG A 11 -4.29 -5.24 10.19
CA ARG A 11 -3.20 -5.77 11.04
C ARG A 11 -1.82 -5.27 10.66
N ILE A 12 -1.57 -5.00 9.38
CA ILE A 12 -0.26 -4.59 8.85
C ILE A 12 -0.10 -3.06 8.75
N ALA A 13 -1.15 -2.28 9.02
CA ALA A 13 -1.14 -0.83 8.78
C ALA A 13 -0.35 -0.03 9.84
N LYS A 14 -0.36 -0.47 11.10
CA LYS A 14 0.23 0.28 12.21
C LYS A 14 1.71 0.65 11.98
N PRO A 15 2.61 -0.25 11.56
CA PRO A 15 4.02 0.12 11.34
C PRO A 15 4.20 1.22 10.28
N CYS A 16 3.45 1.15 9.19
CA CYS A 16 3.48 2.17 8.13
C CYS A 16 2.98 3.52 8.65
N ILE A 17 1.83 3.54 9.32
CA ILE A 17 1.21 4.75 9.87
C ILE A 17 2.12 5.39 10.92
N SER A 18 2.64 4.60 11.88
CA SER A 18 3.57 5.09 12.89
C SER A 18 4.83 5.70 12.27
N TYR A 19 5.43 5.03 11.30
CA TYR A 19 6.61 5.54 10.60
C TYR A 19 6.35 6.90 9.93
N LEU A 20 5.22 7.06 9.26
CA LEU A 20 4.86 8.32 8.62
C LEU A 20 4.66 9.45 9.64
N ILE A 21 3.99 9.14 10.74
CA ILE A 21 3.77 10.09 11.85
C ILE A 21 5.11 10.51 12.48
N ASP A 22 6.01 9.56 12.72
CA ASP A 22 7.36 9.82 13.27
C ASP A 22 8.21 10.69 12.34
N LYS A 23 7.96 10.61 11.02
CA LYS A 23 8.56 11.48 10.01
C LYS A 23 7.87 12.85 9.88
N SER A 24 6.97 13.16 10.79
CA SER A 24 6.24 14.43 10.83
C SER A 24 5.34 14.69 9.62
N TYR A 25 4.81 13.61 9.01
CA TYR A 25 3.71 13.74 8.05
C TYR A 25 2.38 13.91 8.80
N GLU A 26 1.45 14.58 8.17
CA GLU A 26 0.05 14.63 8.60
C GLU A 26 -0.67 13.43 7.99
N VAL A 27 -1.10 12.47 8.82
CA VAL A 27 -1.59 11.17 8.37
C VAL A 27 -3.07 11.02 8.65
N TYR A 28 -3.86 10.92 7.60
CA TYR A 28 -5.29 10.64 7.66
C TYR A 28 -5.51 9.16 7.43
N VAL A 29 -6.20 8.49 8.35
CA VAL A 29 -6.41 7.03 8.31
C VAL A 29 -7.88 6.74 8.15
N ALA A 30 -8.27 6.11 7.03
CA ALA A 30 -9.64 5.77 6.70
C ALA A 30 -9.89 4.26 6.87
N ASP A 31 -10.85 3.90 7.72
CA ASP A 31 -11.29 2.52 7.96
C ASP A 31 -12.72 2.50 8.50
N ILE A 32 -13.42 1.38 8.34
CA ILE A 32 -14.77 1.20 8.94
C ILE A 32 -14.69 1.05 10.46
N SER A 33 -13.56 0.58 11.00
CA SER A 33 -13.35 0.34 12.42
C SER A 33 -12.61 1.48 13.06
N LYS A 34 -13.32 2.23 13.91
CA LYS A 34 -12.73 3.28 14.75
C LYS A 34 -11.61 2.75 15.63
N GLU A 35 -11.80 1.58 16.24
CA GLU A 35 -10.81 0.93 17.12
C GLU A 35 -9.50 0.64 16.38
N ASN A 36 -9.58 0.13 15.14
CA ASN A 36 -8.41 -0.13 14.32
C ASN A 36 -7.64 1.16 14.00
N ILE A 37 -8.35 2.23 13.68
CA ILE A 37 -7.74 3.54 13.42
C ILE A 37 -7.03 4.05 14.69
N GLU A 38 -7.72 4.07 15.83
CA GLU A 38 -7.18 4.53 17.10
C GLU A 38 -5.92 3.74 17.50
N ARG A 39 -5.94 2.41 17.33
CA ARG A 39 -4.77 1.56 17.54
C ARG A 39 -3.57 1.95 16.66
N CYS A 40 -3.82 2.38 15.42
CA CYS A 40 -2.77 2.74 14.48
C CYS A 40 -2.20 4.13 14.74
N ILE A 41 -3.05 5.10 15.10
CA ILE A 41 -2.68 6.49 15.37
C ILE A 41 -2.04 6.64 16.75
N ASP A 42 -2.48 5.83 17.72
CA ASP A 42 -1.94 5.78 19.09
C ASP A 42 -1.95 7.15 19.81
N GLY A 43 -3.01 7.92 19.60
CA GLY A 43 -3.20 9.24 20.21
C GLY A 43 -2.25 10.34 19.68
N ASN A 44 -1.50 10.09 18.62
CA ASN A 44 -0.59 11.09 18.07
C ASN A 44 -1.35 12.22 17.38
N LYS A 45 -0.92 13.46 17.64
CA LYS A 45 -1.56 14.69 17.13
C LYS A 45 -1.52 14.82 15.60
N ASN A 46 -0.59 14.17 14.92
CA ASN A 46 -0.45 14.19 13.47
C ASN A 46 -1.27 13.06 12.79
N GLY A 47 -1.98 12.23 13.57
CA GLY A 47 -2.87 11.19 13.10
C GLY A 47 -4.33 11.63 13.17
N HIS A 48 -5.06 11.49 12.08
CA HIS A 48 -6.46 11.91 11.94
C HIS A 48 -7.33 10.73 11.53
N ALA A 49 -8.41 10.49 12.27
CA ALA A 49 -9.33 9.39 12.02
C ALA A 49 -10.44 9.78 11.02
N LEU A 50 -10.65 8.92 10.03
CA LEU A 50 -11.76 8.99 9.08
C LEU A 50 -12.55 7.69 9.17
N VAL A 51 -13.56 7.67 10.03
CA VAL A 51 -14.37 6.47 10.29
C VAL A 51 -15.50 6.37 9.28
N GLY A 52 -15.58 5.23 8.58
CA GLY A 52 -16.68 4.96 7.63
C GLY A 52 -16.25 4.04 6.49
N ASP A 53 -17.20 3.78 5.59
CA ASP A 53 -16.90 3.01 4.38
C ASP A 53 -15.95 3.82 3.47
N VAL A 54 -14.78 3.22 3.19
CA VAL A 54 -13.67 3.93 2.58
C VAL A 54 -13.96 4.30 1.12
N LEU A 55 -14.37 3.33 0.29
CA LEU A 55 -14.48 3.55 -1.15
C LEU A 55 -15.57 4.56 -1.55
N PRO A 56 -16.78 4.51 -1.01
CA PRO A 56 -17.81 5.49 -1.33
C PRO A 56 -17.45 6.92 -0.90
N ASN A 57 -16.63 7.05 0.15
CA ASN A 57 -16.24 8.35 0.69
C ASN A 57 -14.89 8.86 0.16
N LEU A 58 -14.12 8.04 -0.57
CA LEU A 58 -12.75 8.34 -0.96
C LEU A 58 -12.62 9.64 -1.77
N ALA A 59 -13.48 9.82 -2.78
CA ALA A 59 -13.44 11.02 -3.62
C ALA A 59 -13.64 12.30 -2.80
N ARG A 60 -14.62 12.29 -1.87
CA ARG A 60 -14.87 13.40 -0.95
C ARG A 60 -13.71 13.60 0.01
N SER A 61 -13.17 12.53 0.59
CA SER A 61 -12.03 12.62 1.50
C SER A 61 -10.80 13.24 0.82
N ILE A 62 -10.56 12.91 -0.45
CA ILE A 62 -9.48 13.53 -1.23
C ILE A 62 -9.75 15.03 -1.41
N ASP A 63 -10.97 15.42 -1.75
CA ASP A 63 -11.33 16.84 -1.93
C ASP A 63 -11.18 17.63 -0.63
N ASP A 64 -11.65 17.07 0.49
CA ASP A 64 -11.64 17.75 1.81
C ASP A 64 -10.22 17.86 2.38
N ILE A 65 -9.36 16.84 2.19
CA ILE A 65 -8.01 16.76 2.77
C ILE A 65 -6.95 17.36 1.85
N SER A 66 -7.11 17.19 0.54
CA SER A 66 -6.09 17.44 -0.48
C SER A 66 -4.76 16.76 -0.13
N PRO A 67 -4.72 15.40 -0.08
CA PRO A 67 -3.52 14.67 0.26
C PRO A 67 -2.49 14.72 -0.86
N ASP A 68 -1.20 14.72 -0.51
CA ASP A 68 -0.11 14.60 -1.48
C ASP A 68 -0.03 13.19 -2.09
N ILE A 69 -0.46 12.18 -1.33
CA ILE A 69 -0.41 10.77 -1.74
C ILE A 69 -1.46 9.94 -0.99
N VAL A 70 -1.96 8.92 -1.66
CA VAL A 70 -2.84 7.88 -1.09
C VAL A 70 -2.09 6.56 -1.00
N ILE A 71 -2.04 5.97 0.20
CA ILE A 71 -1.51 4.63 0.45
C ILE A 71 -2.68 3.68 0.69
N CYS A 72 -2.84 2.68 -0.17
CA CYS A 72 -3.96 1.75 -0.09
C CYS A 72 -3.53 0.41 0.52
N LEU A 73 -4.02 0.14 1.72
CA LEU A 73 -3.83 -1.12 2.46
C LEU A 73 -5.16 -1.90 2.58
N LEU A 74 -6.13 -1.59 1.73
CA LEU A 74 -7.40 -2.31 1.62
C LEU A 74 -7.20 -3.70 1.01
N PRO A 75 -8.20 -4.59 1.12
CA PRO A 75 -8.20 -5.86 0.38
C PRO A 75 -8.02 -5.65 -1.12
N GLN A 76 -7.35 -6.60 -1.78
CA GLN A 76 -6.92 -6.49 -3.17
C GLN A 76 -8.05 -6.14 -4.16
N GLN A 77 -9.26 -6.67 -3.92
CA GLN A 77 -10.43 -6.37 -4.76
C GLN A 77 -10.86 -4.89 -4.75
N CYS A 78 -10.46 -4.13 -3.75
CA CYS A 78 -10.76 -2.70 -3.61
C CYS A 78 -9.73 -1.79 -4.27
N MET A 79 -8.52 -2.31 -4.55
CA MET A 79 -7.37 -1.48 -4.91
C MET A 79 -7.50 -0.79 -6.26
N ALA A 80 -8.01 -1.48 -7.28
CA ALA A 80 -8.18 -0.89 -8.61
C ALA A 80 -9.23 0.23 -8.60
N GLN A 81 -10.31 0.08 -7.83
CA GLN A 81 -11.31 1.12 -7.67
C GLN A 81 -10.75 2.34 -6.94
N ALA A 82 -9.99 2.13 -5.85
CA ALA A 82 -9.32 3.22 -5.14
C ALA A 82 -8.33 3.96 -6.04
N ALA A 83 -7.50 3.22 -6.79
CA ALA A 83 -6.56 3.80 -7.74
C ALA A 83 -7.25 4.63 -8.83
N ARG A 84 -8.37 4.14 -9.38
CA ARG A 84 -9.17 4.88 -10.36
C ARG A 84 -9.64 6.23 -9.80
N ILE A 85 -10.17 6.25 -8.58
CA ILE A 85 -10.60 7.49 -7.92
C ILE A 85 -9.41 8.44 -7.74
N CYS A 86 -8.24 7.93 -7.33
CA CYS A 86 -7.03 8.74 -7.18
C CYS A 86 -6.59 9.35 -8.52
N VAL A 87 -6.60 8.56 -9.61
CA VAL A 87 -6.31 9.07 -10.97
C VAL A 87 -7.32 10.14 -11.39
N GLU A 88 -8.62 9.92 -11.15
CA GLU A 88 -9.66 10.91 -11.45
C GLU A 88 -9.45 12.22 -10.72
N LYS A 89 -9.00 12.15 -9.47
CA LYS A 89 -8.71 13.30 -8.59
C LYS A 89 -7.31 13.89 -8.76
N GLY A 90 -6.43 13.30 -9.56
CA GLY A 90 -5.09 13.81 -9.78
C GLY A 90 -4.14 13.61 -8.59
N VAL A 91 -4.31 12.56 -7.80
CA VAL A 91 -3.50 12.28 -6.59
C VAL A 91 -2.71 11.00 -6.77
N ASP A 92 -1.43 11.03 -6.38
CA ASP A 92 -0.55 9.88 -6.43
C ASP A 92 -1.05 8.73 -5.54
N TYR A 93 -0.83 7.50 -6.01
CA TYR A 93 -1.35 6.29 -5.37
C TYR A 93 -0.29 5.21 -5.24
N VAL A 94 -0.27 4.56 -4.07
CA VAL A 94 0.68 3.48 -3.75
C VAL A 94 -0.05 2.31 -3.10
N ASN A 95 0.34 1.07 -3.43
CA ASN A 95 -0.13 -0.13 -2.73
C ASN A 95 0.94 -1.24 -2.67
N PRO A 96 0.84 -2.21 -1.73
CA PRO A 96 1.79 -3.31 -1.59
C PRO A 96 1.44 -4.55 -2.42
N SER A 97 0.39 -4.54 -3.24
CA SER A 97 -0.11 -5.74 -3.93
C SER A 97 0.38 -5.84 -5.35
N TYR A 98 0.34 -7.06 -5.89
CA TYR A 98 0.65 -7.36 -7.28
C TYR A 98 -0.20 -6.56 -8.26
N ILE A 99 0.42 -6.13 -9.36
CA ILE A 99 -0.26 -5.44 -10.46
C ILE A 99 -1.18 -6.42 -11.18
N LYS A 100 -2.47 -6.11 -11.22
CA LYS A 100 -3.48 -6.81 -12.02
C LYS A 100 -3.87 -6.02 -13.28
N ASP A 101 -4.60 -6.66 -14.17
CA ASP A 101 -4.98 -6.07 -15.46
C ASP A 101 -5.84 -4.80 -15.28
N GLU A 102 -6.71 -4.78 -14.27
CA GLU A 102 -7.52 -3.59 -13.97
C GLU A 102 -6.65 -2.38 -13.56
N MET A 103 -5.53 -2.64 -12.87
CA MET A 103 -4.56 -1.60 -12.51
C MET A 103 -3.76 -1.16 -13.73
N ARG A 104 -3.33 -2.11 -14.60
CA ARG A 104 -2.63 -1.80 -15.85
C ARG A 104 -3.46 -0.94 -16.78
N ALA A 105 -4.78 -1.17 -16.83
CA ALA A 105 -5.70 -0.39 -17.64
C ALA A 105 -5.75 1.11 -17.24
N LEU A 106 -5.34 1.47 -16.04
CA LEU A 106 -5.29 2.87 -15.59
C LEU A 106 -4.03 3.62 -16.02
N ALA A 107 -3.01 2.91 -16.54
CA ALA A 107 -1.70 3.49 -16.83
C ALA A 107 -1.75 4.68 -17.82
N GLY A 108 -2.60 4.59 -18.86
CA GLY A 108 -2.80 5.66 -19.84
C GLY A 108 -3.35 6.93 -19.19
N SER A 109 -4.47 6.79 -18.50
CA SER A 109 -5.13 7.92 -17.82
C SER A 109 -4.26 8.53 -16.70
N ALA A 110 -3.52 7.69 -15.97
CA ALA A 110 -2.58 8.16 -14.96
C ALA A 110 -1.47 9.02 -15.58
N LYS A 111 -0.88 8.55 -16.69
CA LYS A 111 0.15 9.29 -17.43
C LYS A 111 -0.37 10.62 -17.97
N GLU A 112 -1.57 10.65 -18.54
CA GLU A 112 -2.20 11.86 -19.06
C GLU A 112 -2.42 12.91 -17.96
N LYS A 113 -2.74 12.48 -16.75
CA LYS A 113 -2.97 13.35 -15.59
C LYS A 113 -1.74 13.62 -14.75
N GLY A 114 -0.58 13.07 -15.10
CA GLY A 114 0.65 13.22 -14.31
C GLY A 114 0.59 12.54 -12.94
N VAL A 115 -0.24 11.49 -12.78
CA VAL A 115 -0.43 10.74 -11.55
C VAL A 115 0.48 9.53 -11.52
N THR A 116 1.19 9.33 -10.43
CA THR A 116 1.99 8.13 -10.18
C THR A 116 1.11 7.02 -9.59
N LEU A 117 1.05 5.87 -10.28
CA LEU A 117 0.51 4.63 -9.73
C LEU A 117 1.66 3.68 -9.44
N LEU A 118 1.98 3.46 -8.17
CA LEU A 118 3.08 2.61 -7.75
C LEU A 118 2.54 1.44 -6.94
N CYS A 119 2.65 0.24 -7.51
CA CYS A 119 2.23 -1.01 -6.89
C CYS A 119 3.45 -1.82 -6.45
N GLU A 120 3.20 -2.95 -5.79
CA GLU A 120 4.25 -3.89 -5.40
C GLU A 120 5.27 -3.29 -4.42
N LEU A 121 4.83 -2.37 -3.56
CA LEU A 121 5.65 -1.76 -2.51
C LEU A 121 5.37 -2.39 -1.14
N GLY A 122 5.56 -3.71 -1.06
CA GLY A 122 5.40 -4.49 0.16
C GLY A 122 6.65 -5.29 0.52
N LEU A 123 6.45 -6.36 1.26
CA LEU A 123 7.50 -7.35 1.53
C LEU A 123 7.66 -8.28 0.32
N ASP A 124 6.57 -8.89 -0.13
CA ASP A 124 6.40 -9.71 -1.32
C ASP A 124 4.96 -9.52 -1.84
N PRO A 125 4.84 -8.77 -2.93
CA PRO A 125 5.88 -8.18 -3.79
C PRO A 125 6.47 -6.88 -3.23
N GLY A 126 7.79 -6.72 -3.40
CA GLY A 126 8.50 -5.48 -3.08
C GLY A 126 9.94 -5.69 -2.65
N ILE A 127 10.20 -5.73 -1.35
CA ILE A 127 11.56 -5.82 -0.78
C ILE A 127 12.30 -7.07 -1.24
N ASP A 128 11.61 -8.19 -1.40
CA ASP A 128 12.16 -9.44 -1.93
C ASP A 128 12.72 -9.26 -3.33
N HIS A 129 11.99 -8.61 -4.24
CA HIS A 129 12.41 -8.32 -5.60
C HIS A 129 13.58 -7.32 -5.62
N MET A 130 13.51 -6.25 -4.81
CA MET A 130 14.56 -5.24 -4.74
C MET A 130 15.87 -5.83 -4.21
N SER A 131 15.81 -6.69 -3.18
CA SER A 131 16.98 -7.36 -2.61
C SER A 131 17.58 -8.36 -3.59
N ALA A 132 16.75 -9.10 -4.33
CA ALA A 132 17.20 -10.01 -5.37
C ALA A 132 17.91 -9.26 -6.50
N SER A 133 17.30 -8.19 -7.04
CA SER A 133 17.89 -7.36 -8.08
C SER A 133 19.24 -6.80 -7.64
N LYS A 134 19.31 -6.21 -6.46
CA LYS A 134 20.55 -5.68 -5.91
C LYS A 134 21.67 -6.75 -5.84
N THR A 135 21.35 -7.94 -5.34
CA THR A 135 22.33 -9.03 -5.24
C THR A 135 22.81 -9.50 -6.61
N ILE A 136 21.90 -9.59 -7.58
CA ILE A 136 22.23 -9.97 -8.96
C ILE A 136 23.13 -8.90 -9.62
N GLU A 137 22.81 -7.62 -9.44
CA GLU A 137 23.58 -6.50 -9.96
C GLU A 137 25.01 -6.50 -9.38
N GLU A 138 25.16 -6.67 -8.06
CA GLU A 138 26.47 -6.75 -7.40
C GLU A 138 27.33 -7.92 -7.92
N ILE A 139 26.71 -9.06 -8.29
CA ILE A 139 27.41 -10.19 -8.90
C ILE A 139 27.90 -9.82 -10.32
N HIS A 140 27.04 -9.18 -11.11
CA HIS A 140 27.38 -8.77 -12.48
C HIS A 140 28.47 -7.69 -12.51
N GLU A 141 28.44 -6.71 -11.61
CA GLU A 141 29.49 -5.69 -11.46
C GLU A 141 30.87 -6.32 -11.20
N LYS A 142 30.90 -7.41 -10.42
CA LYS A 142 32.10 -8.20 -10.17
C LYS A 142 32.46 -9.18 -11.30
N LYS A 143 31.81 -9.03 -12.49
CA LYS A 143 31.94 -9.92 -13.65
C LYS A 143 31.54 -11.38 -13.37
N GLY A 144 30.73 -11.60 -12.34
CA GLY A 144 30.18 -12.90 -12.02
C GLY A 144 28.94 -13.22 -12.88
N LYS A 145 28.48 -14.46 -12.80
CA LYS A 145 27.30 -14.97 -13.47
C LYS A 145 26.41 -15.70 -12.48
N VAL A 146 25.13 -15.36 -12.46
CA VAL A 146 24.11 -16.08 -11.68
C VAL A 146 23.78 -17.37 -12.41
N LEU A 147 24.03 -18.52 -11.78
CA LEU A 147 23.75 -19.84 -12.35
C LEU A 147 22.38 -20.38 -11.92
N SER A 148 21.89 -19.98 -10.77
CA SER A 148 20.55 -20.33 -10.30
C SER A 148 20.08 -19.29 -9.31
N PHE A 149 18.75 -19.12 -9.25
CA PHE A 149 18.08 -18.25 -8.30
C PHE A 149 16.91 -19.00 -7.66
N LYS A 150 16.78 -18.90 -6.35
CA LYS A 150 15.66 -19.48 -5.59
C LYS A 150 15.16 -18.45 -4.59
N SER A 151 13.89 -18.12 -4.65
CA SER A 151 13.22 -17.25 -3.69
C SER A 151 12.13 -18.04 -2.96
N TRP A 152 12.06 -17.86 -1.66
CA TRP A 152 11.08 -18.52 -0.80
C TRP A 152 10.36 -17.44 0.00
N CYS A 153 9.08 -17.31 -0.22
CA CYS A 153 8.19 -16.46 0.54
C CYS A 153 6.85 -17.16 0.71
N GLY A 154 6.20 -16.92 1.83
CA GLY A 154 4.86 -17.43 2.05
C GLY A 154 4.33 -17.06 3.43
N ALA A 155 3.01 -16.92 3.51
CA ALA A 155 2.27 -16.85 4.75
C ALA A 155 1.28 -18.02 4.76
N LEU A 156 1.46 -18.93 5.68
CA LEU A 156 0.52 -20.05 5.89
C LEU A 156 -0.44 -19.69 7.02
N PRO A 157 -1.72 -20.11 6.94
CA PRO A 157 -2.63 -20.01 8.06
C PRO A 157 -2.08 -20.74 9.27
N ALA A 158 -2.31 -20.20 10.47
CA ALA A 158 -2.04 -20.95 11.70
C ALA A 158 -2.86 -22.26 11.71
N LEU A 159 -2.35 -23.31 12.38
CA LEU A 159 -3.01 -24.62 12.44
C LEU A 159 -4.49 -24.53 12.80
N ALA A 160 -4.86 -23.66 13.76
CA ALA A 160 -6.25 -23.46 14.17
C ALA A 160 -7.15 -22.78 13.12
N ALA A 161 -6.55 -22.14 12.09
CA ALA A 161 -7.24 -21.47 11.00
C ALA A 161 -7.03 -22.17 9.65
N ASN A 162 -6.35 -23.29 9.64
CA ASN A 162 -6.06 -24.06 8.45
C ASN A 162 -7.22 -25.04 8.16
N ASN A 163 -8.08 -24.66 7.21
CA ASN A 163 -9.18 -25.51 6.75
C ASN A 163 -8.77 -26.44 5.59
N ASN A 164 -7.47 -26.55 5.31
CA ASN A 164 -6.96 -27.40 4.26
C ASN A 164 -6.79 -28.85 4.78
N PRO A 165 -7.50 -29.87 4.21
CA PRO A 165 -7.36 -31.25 4.64
C PRO A 165 -5.99 -31.89 4.35
N LEU A 166 -5.13 -31.19 3.62
CA LEU A 166 -3.77 -31.68 3.28
C LEU A 166 -2.67 -31.10 4.20
N GLY A 167 -3.03 -30.38 5.27
CA GLY A 167 -2.11 -29.81 6.24
C GLY A 167 -1.80 -28.35 6.05
#